data_6075a04cb7efb9bd218e690c9cf4f351
#
_entry.id   6075a04cb7efb9bd218e690c9cf4f351
#
_cell.length_a   1.000
_cell.length_b   1.000
_cell.length_c   1.000
_cell.angle_alpha   90.00
_cell.angle_beta   90.00
_cell.angle_gamma   90.00
#
_symmetry.space_group_name_H-M   'P 1'
#
loop_
_entity.id
_entity.type
_entity.pdbx_description
1 polymer ?
#
loop_
_entity_poly.entity_id
_entity_poly.type
_entity_poly.pdbx_seq_one_letter_code
_entity_poly.pdbx_strand_id
1 'polypeptide(L)'
;FYIALSLIILLLGSGYTFAPLFVLGQWMLFIMLLAVLAEGYMLYRIHGIQAFRQCSSRFSNGDENTVNIRVESSYPYAVSVEIIDEIPFIFQQRNINFQIKLQANEGKTITYQLRPTHRGIYNFGRIRIFVQGRMGLLSRRYTCGDTQDVKVYPSYLMLHRYELLAISDNLTELGIKRIRRIGHHTEFEQIKEYVKGDDYRTINWKASARKHELMVNVYQDERSQQIYSVIDKG
;
A
#
# COMPACT_ATOMS: atom_id res chain seq x y z
N PHE A 1 -28.43 21.27 -6.30
CA PHE A 1 -29.51 20.69 -7.06
C PHE A 1 -30.76 20.46 -6.20
N TYR A 2 -30.70 19.57 -5.19
CA TYR A 2 -31.86 19.18 -4.36
C TYR A 2 -32.53 20.36 -3.65
N ILE A 3 -31.74 21.32 -3.16
CA ILE A 3 -32.28 22.55 -2.53
C ILE A 3 -33.06 23.38 -3.55
N ALA A 4 -32.54 23.57 -4.75
CA ALA A 4 -33.23 24.31 -5.80
C ALA A 4 -34.52 23.59 -6.22
N LEU A 5 -34.47 22.24 -6.36
CA LEU A 5 -35.64 21.45 -6.68
C LEU A 5 -36.73 21.56 -5.58
N SER A 6 -36.36 21.46 -4.32
CA SER A 6 -37.30 21.60 -3.20
C SER A 6 -37.93 22.99 -3.15
N LEU A 7 -37.15 24.03 -3.45
CA LEU A 7 -37.68 25.42 -3.54
C LEU A 7 -38.69 25.57 -4.67
N ILE A 8 -38.41 24.99 -5.86
CA ILE A 8 -39.33 24.99 -6.99
C ILE A 8 -40.64 24.28 -6.66
N ILE A 9 -40.57 23.12 -6.01
CA ILE A 9 -41.77 22.38 -5.57
C ILE A 9 -42.58 23.20 -4.60
N LEU A 10 -41.96 23.89 -3.64
CA LEU A 10 -42.63 24.75 -2.67
C LEU A 10 -43.28 25.94 -3.37
N LEU A 11 -42.63 26.60 -4.32
CA LEU A 11 -43.20 27.69 -5.12
C LEU A 11 -44.40 27.25 -5.94
N LEU A 12 -44.32 26.08 -6.59
CA LEU A 12 -45.45 25.55 -7.34
C LEU A 12 -46.62 25.18 -6.44
N GLY A 13 -46.36 24.64 -5.23
CA GLY A 13 -47.38 24.32 -4.25
C GLY A 13 -48.06 25.59 -3.67
N SER A 14 -47.30 26.63 -3.36
CA SER A 14 -47.82 27.91 -2.88
C SER A 14 -48.59 28.69 -3.95
N GLY A 15 -48.39 28.37 -5.20
CA GLY A 15 -49.09 28.94 -6.35
C GLY A 15 -50.59 28.68 -6.36
N TYR A 16 -51.07 27.69 -5.57
CA TYR A 16 -52.51 27.48 -5.36
C TYR A 16 -53.21 28.69 -4.69
N THR A 17 -52.49 29.37 -3.80
CA THR A 17 -52.99 30.54 -3.09
C THR A 17 -52.63 31.87 -3.78
N PHE A 18 -51.49 31.92 -4.49
CA PHE A 18 -50.96 33.11 -5.15
C PHE A 18 -50.52 32.82 -6.56
N ALA A 19 -51.35 33.14 -7.56
CA ALA A 19 -51.08 32.91 -8.98
C ALA A 19 -49.69 33.38 -9.49
N PRO A 20 -49.15 34.56 -9.07
CA PRO A 20 -47.82 34.99 -9.53
C PRO A 20 -46.69 34.07 -9.07
N LEU A 21 -46.81 33.40 -7.90
CA LEU A 21 -45.79 32.42 -7.42
C LEU A 21 -45.76 31.17 -8.28
N PHE A 22 -46.90 30.75 -8.82
CA PHE A 22 -46.99 29.63 -9.74
C PHE A 22 -46.21 29.89 -11.03
N VAL A 23 -46.44 31.09 -11.61
CA VAL A 23 -45.72 31.49 -12.85
C VAL A 23 -44.22 31.57 -12.59
N LEU A 24 -43.80 32.09 -11.45
CA LEU A 24 -42.38 32.14 -11.07
C LEU A 24 -41.80 30.74 -10.90
N GLY A 25 -42.51 29.81 -10.26
CA GLY A 25 -42.10 28.41 -10.14
C GLY A 25 -41.92 27.73 -11.49
N GLN A 26 -42.83 27.97 -12.45
CA GLN A 26 -42.72 27.46 -13.82
C GLN A 26 -41.48 27.98 -14.54
N TRP A 27 -41.17 29.27 -14.46
CA TRP A 27 -39.99 29.86 -15.05
C TRP A 27 -38.70 29.31 -14.43
N MET A 28 -38.65 29.15 -13.10
CA MET A 28 -37.49 28.53 -12.44
C MET A 28 -37.29 27.08 -12.88
N LEU A 29 -38.35 26.31 -13.00
CA LEU A 29 -38.29 24.92 -13.49
C LEU A 29 -37.77 24.87 -14.94
N PHE A 30 -38.27 25.76 -15.82
CA PHE A 30 -37.81 25.85 -17.17
C PHE A 30 -36.31 26.19 -17.30
N ILE A 31 -35.87 27.20 -16.54
CA ILE A 31 -34.46 27.60 -16.47
C ILE A 31 -33.57 26.43 -15.96
N MET A 32 -34.03 25.76 -14.90
CA MET A 32 -33.31 24.60 -14.38
C MET A 32 -33.21 23.45 -15.38
N LEU A 33 -34.29 23.17 -16.10
CA LEU A 33 -34.30 22.14 -17.16
C LEU A 33 -33.30 22.51 -18.27
N LEU A 34 -33.31 23.78 -18.69
CA LEU A 34 -32.39 24.28 -19.72
C LEU A 34 -30.94 24.22 -19.26
N ALA A 35 -30.67 24.54 -17.98
CA ALA A 35 -29.31 24.39 -17.40
C ALA A 35 -28.83 22.94 -17.39
N VAL A 36 -29.68 21.97 -17.00
CA VAL A 36 -29.36 20.55 -17.02
C VAL A 36 -29.09 20.07 -18.43
N LEU A 37 -29.90 20.47 -19.41
CA LEU A 37 -29.72 20.10 -20.85
C LEU A 37 -28.41 20.71 -21.39
N ALA A 38 -28.12 21.97 -21.06
CA ALA A 38 -26.89 22.63 -21.48
C ALA A 38 -25.64 21.93 -20.90
N GLU A 39 -25.65 21.63 -19.60
CA GLU A 39 -24.53 20.89 -18.97
C GLU A 39 -24.40 19.49 -19.56
N GLY A 40 -25.49 18.78 -19.77
CA GLY A 40 -25.51 17.48 -20.43
C GLY A 40 -24.90 17.56 -21.82
N TYR A 41 -25.32 18.53 -22.62
CA TYR A 41 -24.77 18.75 -23.98
C TYR A 41 -23.25 19.00 -23.90
N MET A 42 -22.79 19.87 -22.99
CA MET A 42 -21.36 20.16 -22.81
C MET A 42 -20.55 18.92 -22.39
N LEU A 43 -21.10 18.09 -21.49
CA LEU A 43 -20.42 16.88 -21.03
C LEU A 43 -20.38 15.76 -22.09
N TYR A 44 -21.44 15.63 -22.90
CA TYR A 44 -21.58 14.51 -23.83
C TYR A 44 -21.04 14.81 -25.25
N ARG A 45 -20.88 16.09 -25.60
CA ARG A 45 -20.35 16.48 -26.91
C ARG A 45 -18.92 16.02 -27.14
N ILE A 46 -18.11 15.92 -26.11
CA ILE A 46 -16.69 15.63 -26.19
C ILE A 46 -16.39 14.33 -25.41
N HIS A 47 -15.59 13.43 -26.01
CA HIS A 47 -14.97 12.34 -25.27
C HIS A 47 -13.71 12.89 -24.57
N GLY A 48 -13.92 13.48 -23.37
CA GLY A 48 -12.98 14.41 -22.83
C GLY A 48 -12.04 13.88 -21.76
N ILE A 49 -12.07 12.59 -21.37
CA ILE A 49 -11.18 12.06 -20.32
C ILE A 49 -10.55 10.74 -20.77
N GLN A 50 -9.24 10.66 -20.56
CA GLN A 50 -8.46 9.44 -20.67
C GLN A 50 -7.68 9.23 -19.37
N ALA A 51 -7.51 7.98 -18.96
CA ALA A 51 -6.69 7.64 -17.82
C ALA A 51 -5.91 6.36 -18.08
N PHE A 52 -4.68 6.37 -17.60
CA PHE A 52 -3.74 5.26 -17.74
C PHE A 52 -3.12 4.94 -16.39
N ARG A 53 -3.12 3.65 -16.04
CA ARG A 53 -2.41 3.15 -14.85
C ARG A 53 -0.97 2.84 -15.24
N GLN A 54 -0.04 3.35 -14.44
CA GLN A 54 1.38 3.05 -14.53
C GLN A 54 1.83 2.45 -13.21
N CYS A 55 2.02 1.16 -13.17
CA CYS A 55 2.56 0.44 -12.03
C CYS A 55 3.54 -0.63 -12.49
N SER A 56 4.39 -1.08 -11.58
CA SER A 56 5.29 -2.20 -11.84
C SER A 56 4.48 -3.48 -12.10
N SER A 57 4.92 -4.32 -13.02
CA SER A 57 4.35 -5.66 -13.25
C SER A 57 4.65 -6.63 -12.11
N ARG A 58 5.54 -6.23 -11.18
CA ARG A 58 6.00 -7.03 -10.05
C ARG A 58 5.93 -6.19 -8.78
N PHE A 59 5.16 -6.65 -7.80
CA PHE A 59 5.07 -6.04 -6.49
C PHE A 59 5.81 -6.86 -5.45
N SER A 60 6.30 -6.19 -4.43
CA SER A 60 6.95 -6.80 -3.28
C SER A 60 5.94 -6.98 -2.14
N ASN A 61 5.84 -8.20 -1.59
CA ASN A 61 4.93 -8.51 -0.50
C ASN A 61 5.38 -7.85 0.80
N GLY A 62 4.46 -7.18 1.48
CA GLY A 62 4.74 -6.47 2.74
C GLY A 62 5.41 -5.10 2.58
N ASP A 63 5.84 -4.74 1.38
CA ASP A 63 6.44 -3.44 1.07
C ASP A 63 5.44 -2.50 0.40
N GLU A 64 5.71 -1.20 0.44
CA GLU A 64 4.92 -0.18 -0.23
C GLU A 64 5.27 -0.15 -1.72
N ASN A 65 4.28 -0.47 -2.56
CA ASN A 65 4.41 -0.45 -4.01
C ASN A 65 3.67 0.74 -4.58
N THR A 66 4.36 1.55 -5.36
CA THR A 66 3.82 2.80 -5.92
C THR A 66 3.00 2.52 -7.18
N VAL A 67 1.80 3.10 -7.24
CA VAL A 67 0.91 3.09 -8.39
C VAL A 67 0.62 4.54 -8.79
N ASN A 68 0.78 4.84 -10.07
CA ASN A 68 0.50 6.14 -10.64
C ASN A 68 -0.70 6.04 -11.59
N ILE A 69 -1.66 6.94 -11.44
CA ILE A 69 -2.76 7.11 -12.38
C ILE A 69 -2.58 8.46 -13.05
N ARG A 70 -2.33 8.44 -14.34
CA ARG A 70 -2.28 9.65 -15.16
C ARG A 70 -3.64 9.87 -15.78
N VAL A 71 -4.24 11.01 -15.51
CA VAL A 71 -5.54 11.43 -16.04
C VAL A 71 -5.34 12.65 -16.91
N GLU A 72 -5.87 12.62 -18.13
CA GLU A 72 -5.79 13.71 -19.09
C GLU A 72 -7.20 14.18 -19.45
N SER A 73 -7.42 15.48 -19.35
CA SER A 73 -8.69 16.10 -19.70
C SER A 73 -8.56 16.83 -21.03
N SER A 74 -9.47 16.57 -21.96
CA SER A 74 -9.60 17.32 -23.21
C SER A 74 -10.79 18.29 -23.17
N TYR A 75 -11.38 18.50 -21.99
CA TYR A 75 -12.44 19.50 -21.84
C TYR A 75 -11.86 20.92 -21.92
N PRO A 76 -12.54 21.83 -22.66
CA PRO A 76 -12.08 23.22 -22.78
C PRO A 76 -12.42 24.09 -21.56
N TYR A 77 -12.92 23.49 -20.49
CA TYR A 77 -13.28 24.13 -19.24
C TYR A 77 -12.88 23.26 -18.03
N ALA A 78 -12.85 23.89 -16.86
CA ALA A 78 -12.53 23.19 -15.62
C ALA A 78 -13.62 22.17 -15.25
N VAL A 79 -13.19 20.97 -14.89
CA VAL A 79 -14.07 19.87 -14.48
C VAL A 79 -13.63 19.31 -13.13
N SER A 80 -14.61 18.88 -12.32
CA SER A 80 -14.36 18.09 -11.13
C SER A 80 -14.39 16.62 -11.49
N VAL A 81 -13.35 15.89 -11.09
CA VAL A 81 -13.17 14.50 -11.47
C VAL A 81 -13.02 13.64 -10.21
N GLU A 82 -13.84 12.63 -10.11
CA GLU A 82 -13.73 11.57 -9.10
C GLU A 82 -13.22 10.31 -9.77
N ILE A 83 -12.13 9.76 -9.24
CA ILE A 83 -11.42 8.63 -9.83
C ILE A 83 -11.46 7.47 -8.84
N ILE A 84 -11.98 6.34 -9.30
CA ILE A 84 -12.05 5.10 -8.54
C ILE A 84 -11.24 4.05 -9.29
N ASP A 85 -10.18 3.57 -8.67
CA ASP A 85 -9.39 2.47 -9.22
C ASP A 85 -9.92 1.13 -8.69
N GLU A 86 -10.22 0.20 -9.59
CA GLU A 86 -10.69 -1.15 -9.22
C GLU A 86 -9.50 -2.02 -8.81
N ILE A 87 -9.18 -1.94 -7.50
CA ILE A 87 -8.11 -2.72 -6.91
C ILE A 87 -8.64 -4.08 -6.47
N PRO A 88 -7.84 -5.16 -6.61
CA PRO A 88 -8.20 -6.48 -6.09
C PRO A 88 -8.53 -6.43 -4.59
N PHE A 89 -9.62 -7.11 -4.21
CA PHE A 89 -10.16 -7.10 -2.83
C PHE A 89 -9.14 -7.46 -1.75
N ILE A 90 -8.15 -8.26 -2.10
CA ILE A 90 -7.13 -8.76 -1.16
C ILE A 90 -6.23 -7.67 -0.58
N PHE A 91 -6.12 -6.51 -1.25
CA PHE A 91 -5.37 -5.36 -0.71
C PHE A 91 -6.11 -4.68 0.46
N GLN A 92 -7.36 -5.08 0.75
CA GLN A 92 -8.21 -4.56 1.85
C GLN A 92 -8.40 -3.03 1.87
N GLN A 93 -7.96 -2.35 0.83
CA GLN A 93 -8.17 -0.91 0.64
C GLN A 93 -9.46 -0.69 -0.17
N ARG A 94 -10.58 -0.51 0.54
CA ARG A 94 -11.91 -0.45 -0.10
C ARG A 94 -12.26 0.88 -0.75
N ASN A 95 -11.57 1.97 -0.42
CA ASN A 95 -11.97 3.32 -0.81
C ASN A 95 -10.80 4.11 -1.41
N ILE A 96 -10.23 3.62 -2.52
CA ILE A 96 -9.32 4.46 -3.29
C ILE A 96 -10.15 5.33 -4.22
N ASN A 97 -10.61 6.42 -3.67
CA ASN A 97 -11.38 7.45 -4.33
C ASN A 97 -10.59 8.76 -4.26
N PHE A 98 -10.24 9.29 -5.42
CA PHE A 98 -9.51 10.55 -5.52
C PHE A 98 -10.42 11.61 -6.15
N GLN A 99 -10.60 12.71 -5.47
CA GLN A 99 -11.32 13.87 -6.00
C GLN A 99 -10.32 14.95 -6.39
N ILE A 100 -10.28 15.30 -7.66
CA ILE A 100 -9.40 16.33 -8.21
C ILE A 100 -10.19 17.29 -9.08
N LYS A 101 -9.67 18.52 -9.18
CA LYS A 101 -10.12 19.49 -10.17
C LYS A 101 -9.06 19.58 -11.26
N LEU A 102 -9.51 19.48 -12.51
CA LEU A 102 -8.66 19.65 -13.68
C LEU A 102 -9.09 20.94 -14.40
N GLN A 103 -8.11 21.72 -14.80
CA GLN A 103 -8.32 22.88 -15.65
C GLN A 103 -8.58 22.46 -17.11
N ALA A 104 -8.86 23.41 -17.97
CA ALA A 104 -9.04 23.14 -19.39
C ALA A 104 -7.78 22.50 -19.98
N ASN A 105 -7.95 21.34 -20.64
CA ASN A 105 -6.87 20.58 -21.28
C ASN A 105 -5.68 20.23 -20.36
N GLU A 106 -5.95 20.01 -19.07
CA GLU A 106 -4.94 19.69 -18.07
C GLU A 106 -4.81 18.18 -17.90
N GLY A 107 -3.55 17.71 -17.74
CA GLY A 107 -3.21 16.36 -17.30
C GLY A 107 -2.63 16.37 -15.89
N LYS A 108 -3.07 15.43 -15.04
CA LYS A 108 -2.59 15.28 -13.66
C LYS A 108 -2.28 13.84 -13.34
N THR A 109 -1.19 13.64 -12.61
CA THR A 109 -0.82 12.32 -12.11
C THR A 109 -1.13 12.22 -10.62
N ILE A 110 -1.81 11.14 -10.24
CA ILE A 110 -2.13 10.79 -8.87
C ILE A 110 -1.27 9.60 -8.49
N THR A 111 -0.58 9.70 -7.39
CA THR A 111 0.29 8.63 -6.87
C THR A 111 -0.30 8.11 -5.57
N TYR A 112 -0.42 6.79 -5.46
CA TYR A 112 -0.80 6.13 -4.22
C TYR A 112 0.04 4.87 -4.01
N GLN A 113 0.02 4.34 -2.79
CA GLN A 113 0.82 3.18 -2.41
C GLN A 113 -0.08 2.02 -2.03
N LEU A 114 0.32 0.82 -2.46
CA LEU A 114 -0.33 -0.44 -2.13
C LEU A 114 0.64 -1.35 -1.40
N ARG A 115 0.17 -1.96 -0.33
CA ARG A 115 0.93 -2.93 0.45
C ARG A 115 0.24 -4.29 0.42
N PRO A 116 0.66 -5.20 -0.48
CA PRO A 116 0.11 -6.55 -0.53
C PRO A 116 0.54 -7.34 0.70
N THR A 117 -0.37 -8.19 1.21
CA THR A 117 -0.12 -9.03 2.38
C THR A 117 0.12 -10.50 2.01
N HIS A 118 -0.24 -10.90 0.81
CA HIS A 118 -0.09 -12.27 0.33
C HIS A 118 0.58 -12.29 -1.05
N ARG A 119 1.32 -13.35 -1.33
CA ARG A 119 1.91 -13.62 -2.64
C ARG A 119 0.85 -14.13 -3.61
N GLY A 120 1.02 -13.87 -4.88
CA GLY A 120 0.07 -14.34 -5.90
C GLY A 120 0.04 -13.46 -7.15
N ILE A 121 -0.88 -13.77 -8.04
CA ILE A 121 -1.18 -12.96 -9.22
C ILE A 121 -2.50 -12.24 -8.95
N TYR A 122 -2.49 -10.93 -9.09
CA TYR A 122 -3.64 -10.08 -8.82
C TYR A 122 -4.04 -9.33 -10.07
N ASN A 123 -5.31 -9.45 -10.42
CA ASN A 123 -5.89 -8.75 -11.56
C ASN A 123 -6.46 -7.40 -11.11
N PHE A 124 -5.88 -6.32 -11.58
CA PHE A 124 -6.41 -4.97 -11.43
C PHE A 124 -7.51 -4.76 -12.47
N GLY A 125 -8.67 -4.30 -12.01
CA GLY A 125 -9.78 -3.95 -12.85
C GLY A 125 -9.53 -2.66 -13.63
N ARG A 126 -10.61 -2.05 -14.13
CA ARG A 126 -10.58 -0.81 -14.89
C ARG A 126 -10.60 0.41 -13.97
N ILE A 127 -10.22 1.56 -14.49
CA ILE A 127 -10.31 2.84 -13.81
C ILE A 127 -11.68 3.45 -14.14
N ARG A 128 -12.50 3.69 -13.10
CA ARG A 128 -13.78 4.40 -13.25
C ARG A 128 -13.60 5.86 -12.91
N ILE A 129 -14.06 6.72 -13.79
CA ILE A 129 -13.94 8.16 -13.65
C ILE A 129 -15.31 8.78 -13.75
N PHE A 130 -15.70 9.57 -12.76
CA PHE A 130 -16.90 10.36 -12.77
C PHE A 130 -16.53 11.83 -12.94
N VAL A 131 -17.00 12.41 -14.02
CA VAL A 131 -16.73 13.80 -14.39
C VAL A 131 -17.95 14.63 -14.15
N GLN A 132 -17.80 15.67 -13.36
CA GLN A 132 -18.83 16.67 -13.13
C GLN A 132 -18.45 17.98 -13.84
N GLY A 133 -19.42 18.58 -14.51
CA GLY A 133 -19.26 19.86 -15.15
C GLY A 133 -19.14 21.01 -14.18
N ARG A 134 -19.16 22.22 -14.71
CA ARG A 134 -18.97 23.47 -13.93
C ARG A 134 -20.12 23.72 -12.93
N MET A 135 -21.34 23.34 -13.28
CA MET A 135 -22.52 23.52 -12.42
C MET A 135 -22.73 22.35 -11.46
N GLY A 136 -22.11 21.18 -11.73
CA GLY A 136 -22.23 19.99 -10.90
C GLY A 136 -23.61 19.37 -10.85
N LEU A 137 -24.48 19.66 -11.86
CA LEU A 137 -25.84 19.12 -11.95
C LEU A 137 -25.85 17.70 -12.46
N LEU A 138 -24.91 17.37 -13.36
CA LEU A 138 -24.78 16.06 -13.98
C LEU A 138 -23.36 15.50 -13.79
N SER A 139 -23.27 14.17 -13.69
CA SER A 139 -22.02 13.46 -13.73
C SER A 139 -22.00 12.45 -14.89
N ARG A 140 -20.92 12.44 -15.66
CA ARG A 140 -20.68 11.46 -16.71
C ARG A 140 -19.63 10.46 -16.28
N ARG A 141 -19.95 9.16 -16.39
CA ARG A 141 -19.02 8.08 -16.09
C ARG A 141 -18.21 7.68 -17.32
N TYR A 142 -16.90 7.59 -17.13
CA TYR A 142 -15.96 7.00 -18.07
C TYR A 142 -15.36 5.74 -17.46
N THR A 143 -15.05 4.77 -18.31
CA THR A 143 -14.30 3.57 -17.93
C THR A 143 -13.05 3.55 -18.78
N CYS A 144 -11.91 3.71 -18.15
CA CYS A 144 -10.60 3.85 -18.80
C CYS A 144 -9.66 2.74 -18.35
N GLY A 145 -8.57 2.58 -19.12
CA GLY A 145 -7.53 1.60 -18.84
C GLY A 145 -7.97 0.16 -19.11
N ASP A 146 -6.97 -0.69 -19.26
CA ASP A 146 -7.16 -2.13 -19.41
C ASP A 146 -6.95 -2.84 -18.06
N THR A 147 -7.45 -4.06 -17.96
CA THR A 147 -7.15 -4.95 -16.85
C THR A 147 -5.69 -5.35 -16.91
N GLN A 148 -5.01 -5.31 -15.77
CA GLN A 148 -3.58 -5.61 -15.68
C GLN A 148 -3.31 -6.63 -14.59
N ASP A 149 -2.57 -7.69 -14.95
CA ASP A 149 -2.10 -8.66 -13.99
C ASP A 149 -0.78 -8.20 -13.35
N VAL A 150 -0.77 -8.19 -12.03
CA VAL A 150 0.42 -7.85 -11.23
C VAL A 150 0.80 -9.04 -10.38
N LYS A 151 2.07 -9.44 -10.47
CA LYS A 151 2.63 -10.56 -9.71
C LYS A 151 3.24 -10.05 -8.42
N VAL A 152 2.81 -10.59 -7.28
CA VAL A 152 3.36 -10.24 -5.96
C VAL A 152 4.36 -11.31 -5.54
N TYR A 153 5.61 -10.90 -5.41
CA TYR A 153 6.75 -11.72 -5.00
C TYR A 153 7.06 -11.50 -3.50
N PRO A 154 7.82 -12.43 -2.86
CA PRO A 154 8.33 -12.20 -1.52
C PRO A 154 9.12 -10.90 -1.44
N SER A 155 9.10 -10.24 -0.28
CA SER A 155 9.86 -9.01 -0.06
C SER A 155 11.37 -9.27 -0.21
N TYR A 156 11.97 -8.73 -1.25
CA TYR A 156 13.40 -8.83 -1.44
C TYR A 156 14.19 -7.90 -0.50
N LEU A 157 13.57 -6.79 -0.06
CA LEU A 157 14.17 -5.87 0.91
C LEU A 157 14.35 -6.56 2.27
N MET A 158 13.35 -7.35 2.69
CA MET A 158 13.45 -8.16 3.89
C MET A 158 14.52 -9.24 3.74
N LEU A 159 14.58 -9.93 2.60
CA LEU A 159 15.63 -10.92 2.32
C LEU A 159 17.01 -10.28 2.42
N HIS A 160 17.24 -9.16 1.76
CA HIS A 160 18.54 -8.47 1.78
C HIS A 160 18.89 -7.97 3.20
N ARG A 161 17.91 -7.50 3.98
CA ARG A 161 18.11 -7.12 5.37
C ARG A 161 18.52 -8.32 6.23
N TYR A 162 17.86 -9.48 6.06
CA TYR A 162 18.22 -10.69 6.78
C TYR A 162 19.58 -11.25 6.34
N GLU A 163 19.92 -11.15 5.06
CA GLU A 163 21.23 -11.52 4.54
C GLU A 163 22.34 -10.66 5.16
N LEU A 164 22.16 -9.34 5.22
CA LEU A 164 23.08 -8.43 5.89
C LEU A 164 23.19 -8.73 7.39
N LEU A 165 22.08 -9.05 8.06
CA LEU A 165 22.09 -9.44 9.47
C LEU A 165 22.74 -10.79 9.71
N ALA A 166 22.63 -11.73 8.78
CA ALA A 166 23.30 -13.03 8.85
C ALA A 166 24.81 -12.89 8.64
N ILE A 167 25.26 -11.96 7.81
CA ILE A 167 26.69 -11.65 7.59
C ILE A 167 27.26 -10.84 8.74
N SER A 168 26.47 -9.92 9.32
CA SER A 168 26.87 -9.20 10.54
C SER A 168 26.63 -10.12 11.75
N ASP A 169 27.67 -10.42 12.53
CA ASP A 169 27.57 -11.21 13.77
C ASP A 169 26.62 -10.60 14.85
N ASN A 170 25.85 -9.59 14.51
CA ASN A 170 24.93 -8.85 15.38
C ASN A 170 23.54 -9.50 15.48
N LEU A 171 23.46 -10.81 15.62
CA LEU A 171 22.23 -11.53 16.00
C LEU A 171 21.63 -11.06 17.33
N THR A 172 22.43 -10.31 18.10
CA THR A 172 22.02 -9.74 19.39
C THR A 172 21.02 -8.59 19.26
N GLU A 173 21.05 -7.82 18.18
CA GLU A 173 20.13 -6.69 17.96
C GLU A 173 18.71 -7.13 17.61
N LEU A 174 18.53 -8.34 17.11
CA LEU A 174 17.23 -8.90 16.76
C LEU A 174 16.44 -9.45 17.95
N GLY A 175 16.95 -9.29 19.20
CA GLY A 175 16.29 -9.84 20.38
C GLY A 175 16.26 -11.37 20.42
N ILE A 176 16.98 -12.04 19.52
CA ILE A 176 17.18 -13.48 19.58
C ILE A 176 18.12 -13.75 20.74
N LYS A 177 17.54 -14.07 21.90
CA LYS A 177 18.26 -14.48 23.09
C LYS A 177 19.27 -15.54 22.68
N ARG A 178 20.57 -15.26 22.84
CA ARG A 178 21.60 -16.29 22.77
C ARG A 178 21.21 -17.39 23.75
N ILE A 179 20.62 -18.46 23.25
CA ILE A 179 20.47 -19.67 24.07
C ILE A 179 21.90 -20.14 24.28
N ARG A 180 22.45 -19.87 25.48
CA ARG A 180 23.63 -20.55 25.95
C ARG A 180 23.27 -22.04 25.99
N ARG A 181 23.49 -22.75 24.87
CA ARG A 181 23.56 -24.20 24.94
C ARG A 181 24.77 -24.51 25.77
N ILE A 182 24.55 -25.06 26.95
CA ILE A 182 25.58 -25.77 27.70
C ILE A 182 25.89 -26.99 26.85
N GLY A 183 26.75 -26.82 25.84
CA GLY A 183 27.32 -27.91 25.06
C GLY A 183 28.34 -28.58 25.94
N HIS A 184 28.32 -29.88 26.02
CA HIS A 184 29.47 -30.63 26.54
C HIS A 184 30.62 -30.34 25.59
N HIS A 185 31.62 -29.63 26.11
CA HIS A 185 32.87 -29.33 25.42
C HIS A 185 33.58 -30.65 25.10
N THR A 186 33.71 -31.00 23.84
CA THR A 186 34.19 -32.32 23.43
C THR A 186 35.63 -32.32 22.91
N GLU A 187 36.12 -31.16 22.44
CA GLU A 187 37.51 -31.10 21.97
C GLU A 187 38.36 -30.25 22.90
N PHE A 188 39.42 -30.91 23.42
CA PHE A 188 40.45 -30.28 24.25
C PHE A 188 41.34 -29.38 23.39
N GLU A 189 41.47 -28.09 23.82
CA GLU A 189 42.31 -27.11 23.12
C GLU A 189 43.67 -26.94 23.80
N GLN A 190 43.66 -26.54 25.07
CA GLN A 190 44.88 -26.26 25.82
C GLN A 190 44.62 -26.27 27.34
N ILE A 191 45.75 -26.27 28.08
CA ILE A 191 45.75 -26.08 29.53
C ILE A 191 46.27 -24.68 29.79
N LYS A 192 45.51 -23.85 30.51
CA LYS A 192 45.91 -22.50 30.97
C LYS A 192 45.89 -22.39 32.51
N GLU A 193 46.51 -21.34 33.02
CA GLU A 193 46.41 -20.98 34.44
C GLU A 193 44.98 -20.56 34.81
N TYR A 194 44.53 -20.96 35.98
CA TYR A 194 43.22 -20.59 36.50
C TYR A 194 43.16 -19.10 36.80
N VAL A 195 42.16 -18.42 36.23
CA VAL A 195 41.86 -17.03 36.55
C VAL A 195 40.51 -16.96 37.27
N LYS A 196 40.40 -16.07 38.26
CA LYS A 196 39.16 -15.87 39.03
C LYS A 196 37.97 -15.59 38.06
N GLY A 197 37.04 -16.56 37.97
CA GLY A 197 35.91 -16.53 37.03
C GLY A 197 35.87 -17.72 36.06
N ASP A 198 36.93 -18.50 35.96
CA ASP A 198 36.93 -19.78 35.23
C ASP A 198 36.13 -20.84 36.00
N ASP A 199 35.51 -21.77 35.26
CA ASP A 199 34.70 -22.84 35.85
C ASP A 199 35.59 -23.83 36.61
N TYR A 200 35.39 -23.94 37.94
CA TYR A 200 36.13 -24.84 38.81
C TYR A 200 36.01 -26.32 38.42
N ARG A 201 34.97 -26.69 37.61
CA ARG A 201 34.77 -28.07 37.13
C ARG A 201 35.79 -28.47 36.06
N THR A 202 36.43 -27.50 35.42
CA THR A 202 37.43 -27.74 34.39
C THR A 202 38.87 -27.77 34.91
N ILE A 203 39.04 -27.73 36.21
CA ILE A 203 40.38 -27.80 36.86
C ILE A 203 41.04 -29.13 36.57
N ASN A 204 42.26 -29.06 36.01
CA ASN A 204 43.10 -30.21 35.76
C ASN A 204 44.04 -30.44 36.95
N TRP A 205 43.61 -31.28 37.90
CA TRP A 205 44.36 -31.57 39.11
C TRP A 205 45.74 -32.18 38.85
N LYS A 206 45.91 -32.95 37.77
CA LYS A 206 47.17 -33.55 37.40
C LYS A 206 48.18 -32.52 36.89
N ALA A 207 47.72 -31.56 36.08
CA ALA A 207 48.55 -30.45 35.59
C ALA A 207 48.89 -29.48 36.74
N SER A 208 47.93 -29.17 37.60
CA SER A 208 48.10 -28.31 38.76
C SER A 208 49.15 -28.84 39.77
N ALA A 209 49.13 -30.17 40.02
CA ALA A 209 50.09 -30.79 40.91
C ALA A 209 51.55 -30.75 40.37
N ARG A 210 51.72 -30.72 39.04
CA ARG A 210 53.05 -30.64 38.39
C ARG A 210 53.60 -29.22 38.36
N LYS A 211 52.71 -28.21 38.19
CA LYS A 211 53.12 -26.80 38.09
C LYS A 211 53.08 -26.03 39.39
N HIS A 212 52.52 -26.62 40.46
CA HIS A 212 52.25 -25.97 41.73
C HIS A 212 51.34 -24.73 41.67
N GLU A 213 50.55 -24.61 40.58
CA GLU A 213 49.57 -23.57 40.31
C GLU A 213 48.29 -24.23 39.78
N LEU A 214 47.12 -23.56 40.04
CA LEU A 214 45.83 -24.07 39.55
C LEU A 214 45.77 -23.94 38.04
N MET A 215 45.56 -25.07 37.36
CA MET A 215 45.48 -25.16 35.91
C MET A 215 44.10 -25.62 35.49
N VAL A 216 43.54 -25.07 34.41
CA VAL A 216 42.22 -25.41 33.83
C VAL A 216 42.34 -25.89 32.39
N ASN A 217 41.53 -26.88 32.08
CA ASN A 217 41.36 -27.31 30.68
C ASN A 217 40.43 -26.34 29.93
N VAL A 218 40.90 -25.85 28.82
CA VAL A 218 40.10 -25.08 27.87
C VAL A 218 39.66 -26.02 26.71
N TYR A 219 38.38 -25.96 26.46
CA TYR A 219 37.79 -26.77 25.36
C TYR A 219 37.29 -25.84 24.27
N GLN A 220 37.43 -26.25 23.04
CA GLN A 220 36.94 -25.50 21.88
C GLN A 220 35.46 -25.79 21.68
N ASP A 221 34.65 -24.72 21.46
CA ASP A 221 33.24 -24.88 21.06
C ASP A 221 33.21 -25.38 19.60
N GLU A 222 32.74 -26.60 19.39
CA GLU A 222 32.43 -27.09 18.06
C GLU A 222 31.36 -26.19 17.44
N ARG A 223 31.73 -25.34 16.49
CA ARG A 223 30.80 -24.54 15.67
C ARG A 223 30.21 -25.36 14.53
N SER A 224 29.79 -26.59 14.77
CA SER A 224 29.01 -27.33 13.79
C SER A 224 27.57 -26.84 13.79
N GLN A 225 27.29 -25.82 12.98
CA GLN A 225 25.91 -25.42 12.69
C GLN A 225 25.37 -26.34 11.59
N GLN A 226 24.40 -27.18 11.93
CA GLN A 226 23.59 -27.83 10.92
C GLN A 226 22.60 -26.79 10.37
N ILE A 227 22.84 -26.30 9.16
CA ILE A 227 21.95 -25.39 8.47
C ILE A 227 20.93 -26.22 7.68
N TYR A 228 19.67 -26.19 8.13
CA TYR A 228 18.57 -26.75 7.36
C TYR A 228 17.95 -25.62 6.51
N SER A 229 18.05 -25.70 5.20
CA SER A 229 17.29 -24.84 4.30
C SER A 229 15.97 -25.54 3.94
N VAL A 230 14.86 -25.02 4.45
CA VAL A 230 13.52 -25.48 4.11
C VAL A 230 12.99 -24.60 2.98
N ILE A 231 12.82 -25.21 1.80
CA ILE A 231 12.24 -24.53 0.65
C ILE A 231 10.78 -24.92 0.59
N ASP A 232 9.90 -23.96 0.94
CA ASP A 232 8.48 -24.09 0.72
C ASP A 232 8.20 -23.88 -0.77
N LYS A 233 7.60 -24.87 -1.42
CA LYS A 233 7.23 -24.82 -2.83
C LYS A 233 5.82 -24.23 -3.08
N GLY A 234 5.13 -23.80 -2.01
CA GLY A 234 3.82 -23.15 -2.11
C GLY A 234 2.67 -24.13 -2.23
#